data_c473e98e63ce9042c870ecf35492987b
#
_entry.id   c473e98e63ce9042c870ecf35492987b
#
_cell.length_a   1.000
_cell.length_b   1.000
_cell.length_c   1.000
_cell.angle_alpha   90.00
_cell.angle_beta   90.00
_cell.angle_gamma   90.00
#
_symmetry.space_group_name_H-M   'P 1'
#
loop_
_entity.id
_entity.type
_entity.pdbx_description
1 polymer ?
#
loop_
_entity_poly.entity_id
_entity_poly.type
_entity_poly.pdbx_seq_one_letter_code
_entity_poly.pdbx_strand_id
1 'polypeptide(L)'
;GGMVKLEAAVADTFGITIDNYVSLTNDAFENAADIVGGITYTPDEELYYLSQDNDENDIAIPSGDLTNLSGHQIRLICQYPVFKEGRNGNMKFLGTAVTMLINNAFQQTNITKDNLDNFYNIFTANSDTDWTSAQYKEEKSYLKDMLDQNLTPAEALVPEGEWTDDSHFK
;
A
#
# COMPACT_ATOMS: atom_id res chain seq x y z
N GLY A 1 -16.74 4.74 -16.21
CA GLY A 1 -15.73 4.28 -16.55
C GLY A 1 -14.32 4.41 -16.00
N GLY A 2 -14.07 5.06 -14.84
CA GLY A 2 -12.70 5.31 -14.37
C GLY A 2 -11.87 4.05 -14.11
N MET A 3 -12.32 3.18 -13.19
CA MET A 3 -11.53 2.02 -12.78
C MET A 3 -11.35 0.98 -13.88
N VAL A 4 -12.39 0.62 -14.63
CA VAL A 4 -12.28 -0.34 -15.75
C VAL A 4 -11.26 0.10 -16.81
N LYS A 5 -11.16 1.41 -17.08
CA LYS A 5 -10.13 1.92 -18.00
C LYS A 5 -8.74 1.86 -17.39
N LEU A 6 -8.62 2.10 -16.09
CA LEU A 6 -7.35 2.00 -15.39
C LEU A 6 -6.85 0.55 -15.37
N GLU A 7 -7.72 -0.42 -15.06
CA GLU A 7 -7.40 -1.85 -15.14
C GLU A 7 -6.87 -2.24 -16.51
N ALA A 8 -7.60 -1.88 -17.58
CA ALA A 8 -7.16 -2.16 -18.94
C ALA A 8 -5.80 -1.55 -19.25
N ALA A 9 -5.58 -0.29 -18.86
CA ALA A 9 -4.30 0.38 -19.09
C ALA A 9 -3.14 -0.28 -18.32
N VAL A 10 -3.36 -0.70 -17.07
CA VAL A 10 -2.36 -1.40 -16.26
C VAL A 10 -2.08 -2.79 -16.85
N ALA A 11 -3.15 -3.55 -17.18
CA ALA A 11 -3.01 -4.87 -17.77
C ALA A 11 -2.24 -4.83 -19.10
N ASP A 12 -2.56 -3.87 -19.98
CA ASP A 12 -1.87 -3.69 -21.27
C ASP A 12 -0.40 -3.26 -21.08
N THR A 13 -0.14 -2.36 -20.12
CA THR A 13 1.20 -1.83 -19.89
C THR A 13 2.16 -2.88 -19.35
N PHE A 14 1.69 -3.72 -18.43
CA PHE A 14 2.51 -4.72 -17.76
C PHE A 14 2.35 -6.15 -18.28
N GLY A 15 1.43 -6.37 -19.21
CA GLY A 15 1.16 -7.70 -19.77
C GLY A 15 0.62 -8.69 -18.74
N ILE A 16 -0.18 -8.20 -17.78
CA ILE A 16 -0.77 -9.00 -16.70
C ILE A 16 -2.28 -9.10 -16.83
N THR A 17 -2.86 -10.11 -16.17
CA THR A 17 -4.32 -10.20 -15.97
C THR A 17 -4.64 -9.60 -14.60
N ILE A 18 -5.70 -8.79 -14.53
CA ILE A 18 -6.23 -8.24 -13.29
C ILE A 18 -7.61 -8.90 -13.09
N ASP A 19 -7.78 -9.58 -11.97
CA ASP A 19 -9.02 -10.28 -11.66
C ASP A 19 -10.01 -9.37 -10.92
N ASN A 20 -9.50 -8.53 -10.02
CA ASN A 20 -10.29 -7.57 -9.25
C ASN A 20 -9.49 -6.30 -8.94
N TYR A 21 -10.21 -5.23 -8.62
CA TYR A 21 -9.62 -4.00 -8.11
C TYR A 21 -10.25 -3.57 -6.77
N VAL A 22 -9.48 -2.83 -6.01
CA VAL A 22 -9.97 -2.15 -4.79
C VAL A 22 -9.39 -0.73 -4.77
N SER A 23 -10.26 0.28 -4.72
CA SER A 23 -9.88 1.68 -4.52
C SER A 23 -10.15 2.06 -3.08
N LEU A 24 -9.11 2.18 -2.27
CA LEU A 24 -9.22 2.44 -0.83
C LEU A 24 -9.37 3.92 -0.53
N THR A 25 -10.18 4.24 0.49
CA THR A 25 -10.09 5.55 1.17
C THR A 25 -8.84 5.60 2.05
N ASN A 26 -8.42 6.81 2.44
CA ASN A 26 -7.29 6.98 3.37
C ASN A 26 -7.51 6.20 4.67
N ASP A 27 -8.69 6.31 5.27
CA ASP A 27 -9.03 5.62 6.53
C ASP A 27 -9.00 4.09 6.36
N ALA A 28 -9.48 3.58 5.23
CA ALA A 28 -9.44 2.15 4.93
C ALA A 28 -7.99 1.64 4.82
N PHE A 29 -7.12 2.40 4.16
CA PHE A 29 -5.70 2.09 4.07
C PHE A 29 -5.03 2.10 5.44
N GLU A 30 -5.23 3.16 6.22
CA GLU A 30 -4.66 3.30 7.57
C GLU A 30 -5.08 2.14 8.47
N ASN A 31 -6.39 1.84 8.52
CA ASN A 31 -6.92 0.74 9.32
C ASN A 31 -6.35 -0.63 8.89
N ALA A 32 -6.25 -0.90 7.60
CA ALA A 32 -5.68 -2.15 7.11
C ALA A 32 -4.18 -2.29 7.47
N ALA A 33 -3.43 -1.21 7.33
CA ALA A 33 -2.01 -1.17 7.68
C ALA A 33 -1.79 -1.39 9.19
N ASP A 34 -2.63 -0.80 10.04
CA ASP A 34 -2.52 -0.92 11.50
C ASP A 34 -2.85 -2.34 12.00
N ILE A 35 -3.75 -3.09 11.33
CA ILE A 35 -4.02 -4.49 11.67
C ILE A 35 -2.75 -5.35 11.58
N VAL A 36 -1.89 -5.10 10.59
CA VAL A 36 -0.63 -5.83 10.41
C VAL A 36 0.56 -5.16 11.13
N GLY A 37 0.29 -4.17 11.98
CA GLY A 37 1.29 -3.50 12.81
C GLY A 37 2.13 -2.44 12.07
N GLY A 38 1.66 -1.93 10.94
CA GLY A 38 2.38 -0.95 10.14
C GLY A 38 3.64 -1.51 9.52
N ILE A 39 4.66 -0.66 9.37
CA ILE A 39 5.98 -1.08 8.85
C ILE A 39 7.11 -0.54 9.72
N THR A 40 8.26 -1.20 9.67
CA THR A 40 9.51 -0.69 10.25
C THR A 40 10.38 -0.17 9.12
N TYR A 41 10.68 1.12 9.12
CA TYR A 41 11.34 1.80 8.02
C TYR A 41 12.53 2.63 8.51
N THR A 42 13.60 2.65 7.71
CA THR A 42 14.77 3.51 7.93
C THR A 42 14.89 4.46 6.75
N PRO A 43 14.54 5.75 6.90
CA PRO A 43 14.65 6.70 5.80
C PRO A 43 16.11 7.03 5.46
N ASP A 44 16.40 7.14 4.17
CA ASP A 44 17.71 7.58 3.67
C ASP A 44 17.93 9.09 3.84
N GLU A 45 16.85 9.83 4.05
CA GLU A 45 16.82 11.27 4.26
C GLU A 45 15.89 11.64 5.42
N GLU A 46 16.14 12.79 6.05
CA GLU A 46 15.20 13.35 7.01
C GLU A 46 13.88 13.70 6.33
N LEU A 47 12.77 13.18 6.85
CA LEU A 47 11.43 13.50 6.38
C LEU A 47 10.83 14.50 7.37
N TYR A 48 10.79 15.77 6.96
CA TYR A 48 10.29 16.85 7.79
C TYR A 48 9.29 17.71 7.03
N TYR A 49 8.07 17.79 7.55
CA TYR A 49 6.99 18.61 7.00
C TYR A 49 6.03 19.01 8.11
N LEU A 50 5.78 20.29 8.26
CA LEU A 50 4.76 20.82 9.17
C LEU A 50 3.50 21.14 8.38
N SER A 51 2.42 20.51 8.77
CA SER A 51 1.09 20.79 8.20
C SER A 51 0.62 22.18 8.62
N GLN A 52 -0.02 22.89 7.71
CA GLN A 52 -0.61 24.19 8.02
C GLN A 52 -2.00 24.07 8.65
N ASP A 53 -2.64 22.93 8.47
CA ASP A 53 -4.05 22.73 8.81
C ASP A 53 -4.26 21.88 10.07
N ASN A 54 -3.35 20.95 10.37
CA ASN A 54 -3.49 20.04 11.51
C ASN A 54 -2.14 19.42 11.90
N ASP A 55 -1.72 19.62 13.15
CA ASP A 55 -0.44 19.10 13.69
C ASP A 55 -0.38 17.56 13.66
N GLU A 56 -1.53 16.85 13.62
CA GLU A 56 -1.56 15.39 13.44
C GLU A 56 -0.98 14.94 12.09
N ASN A 57 -0.94 15.83 11.11
CA ASN A 57 -0.36 15.59 9.80
C ASN A 57 1.11 16.02 9.70
N ASP A 58 1.74 16.35 10.80
CA ASP A 58 3.17 16.66 10.83
C ASP A 58 4.00 15.41 10.60
N ILE A 59 5.07 15.57 9.84
CA ILE A 59 6.08 14.52 9.61
C ILE A 59 7.39 15.01 10.20
N ALA A 60 7.97 14.24 11.11
CA ALA A 60 9.28 14.51 11.68
C ALA A 60 10.00 13.17 11.95
N ILE A 61 10.66 12.64 10.93
CA ILE A 61 11.34 11.34 10.97
C ILE A 61 12.80 11.53 10.59
N PRO A 62 13.75 11.33 11.53
CA PRO A 62 15.18 11.46 11.26
C PRO A 62 15.68 10.45 10.22
N SER A 63 16.68 10.83 9.45
CA SER A 63 17.34 9.87 8.55
C SER A 63 18.19 8.87 9.36
N GLY A 64 18.24 7.64 8.88
CA GLY A 64 19.09 6.59 9.45
C GLY A 64 18.53 5.90 10.70
N ASP A 65 17.47 6.42 11.31
CA ASP A 65 16.85 5.82 12.48
C ASP A 65 15.77 4.81 12.07
N LEU A 66 15.83 3.64 12.68
CA LEU A 66 14.80 2.61 12.49
C LEU A 66 13.51 3.06 13.21
N THR A 67 12.48 3.36 12.42
CA THR A 67 11.23 3.92 12.94
C THR A 67 10.05 3.00 12.60
N ASN A 68 9.20 2.75 13.59
CA ASN A 68 7.93 2.05 13.36
C ASN A 68 6.88 3.06 12.90
N LEU A 69 6.32 2.84 11.72
CA LEU A 69 5.32 3.70 11.09
C LEU A 69 3.93 3.05 11.19
N SER A 70 2.98 3.79 11.76
CA SER A 70 1.55 3.45 11.71
C SER A 70 0.98 3.65 10.31
N GLY A 71 -0.24 3.12 10.06
CA GLY A 71 -0.96 3.34 8.81
C GLY A 71 -1.11 4.82 8.46
N HIS A 72 -1.41 5.66 9.46
CA HIS A 72 -1.48 7.10 9.30
C HIS A 72 -0.15 7.72 8.85
N GLN A 73 0.95 7.38 9.51
CA GLN A 73 2.28 7.89 9.14
C GLN A 73 2.71 7.40 7.74
N ILE A 74 2.43 6.14 7.40
CA ILE A 74 2.70 5.61 6.05
C ILE A 74 1.95 6.43 5.00
N ARG A 75 0.67 6.69 5.21
CA ARG A 75 -0.14 7.51 4.29
C ARG A 75 0.42 8.91 4.14
N LEU A 76 0.80 9.57 5.24
CA LEU A 76 1.39 10.91 5.18
C LEU A 76 2.68 10.91 4.35
N ILE A 77 3.56 9.93 4.56
CA ILE A 77 4.82 9.84 3.81
C ILE A 77 4.57 9.53 2.33
N CYS A 78 3.56 8.72 1.99
CA CYS A 78 3.15 8.53 0.60
C CYS A 78 2.79 9.83 -0.12
N GLN A 79 2.35 10.84 0.63
CA GLN A 79 1.98 12.16 0.13
C GLN A 79 3.05 13.23 0.39
N TYR A 80 4.20 12.85 0.92
CA TYR A 80 5.28 13.78 1.27
C TYR A 80 5.76 14.56 0.04
N PRO A 81 5.72 15.93 0.09
CA PRO A 81 5.87 16.74 -1.13
C PRO A 81 7.32 16.99 -1.54
N VAL A 82 8.29 16.75 -0.66
CA VAL A 82 9.66 17.26 -0.81
C VAL A 82 10.75 16.19 -0.66
N PHE A 83 10.50 14.97 -1.13
CA PHE A 83 11.57 13.99 -1.29
C PHE A 83 12.72 14.55 -2.16
N LYS A 84 13.97 14.27 -1.81
CA LYS A 84 15.14 14.68 -2.61
C LYS A 84 15.06 14.19 -4.04
N GLU A 85 14.54 12.99 -4.24
CA GLU A 85 14.30 12.40 -5.56
C GLU A 85 12.93 12.80 -6.17
N GLY A 86 12.21 13.75 -5.56
CA GLY A 86 10.90 14.19 -6.03
C GLY A 86 9.91 13.04 -6.11
N ARG A 87 9.19 12.94 -7.25
CA ARG A 87 8.19 11.87 -7.49
C ARG A 87 8.76 10.46 -7.39
N ASN A 88 10.03 10.27 -7.78
CA ASN A 88 10.67 8.95 -7.67
C ASN A 88 10.81 8.53 -6.20
N GLY A 89 11.10 9.45 -5.30
CA GLY A 89 11.12 9.19 -3.85
C GLY A 89 9.76 8.73 -3.33
N ASN A 90 8.67 9.41 -3.71
CA ASN A 90 7.31 8.97 -3.36
C ASN A 90 7.01 7.57 -3.90
N MET A 91 7.32 7.29 -5.16
CA MET A 91 7.05 5.99 -5.78
C MET A 91 7.85 4.86 -5.12
N LYS A 92 9.13 5.11 -4.82
CA LYS A 92 9.98 4.15 -4.10
C LYS A 92 9.43 3.88 -2.70
N PHE A 93 9.06 4.92 -1.96
CA PHE A 93 8.49 4.75 -0.63
C PHE A 93 7.17 3.97 -0.70
N LEU A 94 6.24 4.35 -1.59
CA LEU A 94 4.97 3.66 -1.76
C LEU A 94 5.16 2.17 -2.08
N GLY A 95 6.02 1.85 -3.05
CA GLY A 95 6.34 0.46 -3.41
C GLY A 95 6.92 -0.31 -2.23
N THR A 96 7.86 0.29 -1.49
CA THR A 96 8.46 -0.30 -0.29
C THR A 96 7.41 -0.53 0.79
N ALA A 97 6.59 0.48 1.10
CA ALA A 97 5.58 0.40 2.15
C ALA A 97 4.53 -0.67 1.87
N VAL A 98 3.97 -0.71 0.64
CA VAL A 98 2.98 -1.72 0.24
C VAL A 98 3.58 -3.13 0.28
N THR A 99 4.80 -3.30 -0.24
CA THR A 99 5.52 -4.58 -0.18
C THR A 99 5.71 -5.06 1.26
N MET A 100 6.15 -4.17 2.16
CA MET A 100 6.34 -4.51 3.57
C MET A 100 5.02 -4.84 4.27
N LEU A 101 3.94 -4.09 4.01
CA LEU A 101 2.62 -4.38 4.58
C LEU A 101 2.10 -5.75 4.15
N ILE A 102 2.22 -6.10 2.86
CA ILE A 102 1.83 -7.42 2.36
C ILE A 102 2.67 -8.51 3.04
N ASN A 103 4.00 -8.37 3.06
CA ASN A 103 4.88 -9.36 3.67
C ASN A 103 4.64 -9.48 5.19
N ASN A 104 4.39 -8.37 5.90
CA ASN A 104 4.02 -8.39 7.32
C ASN A 104 2.70 -9.15 7.55
N ALA A 105 1.70 -8.98 6.67
CA ALA A 105 0.45 -9.72 6.75
C ALA A 105 0.70 -11.24 6.65
N PHE A 106 1.60 -11.67 5.79
CA PHE A 106 1.97 -13.08 5.64
C PHE A 106 2.82 -13.62 6.79
N GLN A 107 3.69 -12.80 7.38
CA GLN A 107 4.51 -13.19 8.55
C GLN A 107 3.68 -13.24 9.83
N GLN A 108 2.69 -12.36 9.98
CA GLN A 108 1.78 -12.33 11.12
C GLN A 108 0.53 -13.20 10.88
N THR A 109 0.77 -14.45 10.46
CA THR A 109 -0.23 -15.40 9.98
C THR A 109 -1.49 -15.47 10.84
N ASN A 110 -1.37 -15.61 12.16
CA ASN A 110 -2.52 -15.74 13.05
C ASN A 110 -3.35 -14.44 13.09
N ILE A 111 -2.69 -13.28 13.22
CA ILE A 111 -3.37 -11.99 13.23
C ILE A 111 -4.12 -11.79 11.91
N THR A 112 -3.48 -12.08 10.79
CA THR A 112 -4.10 -11.91 9.47
C THR A 112 -5.26 -12.88 9.26
N LYS A 113 -5.12 -14.16 9.64
CA LYS A 113 -6.21 -15.15 9.54
C LYS A 113 -7.43 -14.76 10.36
N ASP A 114 -7.21 -14.27 11.57
CA ASP A 114 -8.29 -13.85 12.46
C ASP A 114 -8.98 -12.57 11.96
N ASN A 115 -8.30 -11.79 11.14
CA ASN A 115 -8.81 -10.53 10.60
C ASN A 115 -9.23 -10.58 9.12
N LEU A 116 -9.26 -11.74 8.45
CA LEU A 116 -9.63 -11.81 7.03
C LEU A 116 -11.00 -11.19 6.73
N ASP A 117 -12.02 -11.46 7.55
CA ASP A 117 -13.34 -10.85 7.38
C ASP A 117 -13.32 -9.34 7.63
N ASN A 118 -12.48 -8.89 8.56
CA ASN A 118 -12.29 -7.47 8.84
C ASN A 118 -11.60 -6.76 7.65
N PHE A 119 -10.55 -7.36 7.08
CA PHE A 119 -9.94 -6.85 5.85
C PHE A 119 -10.93 -6.76 4.71
N TYR A 120 -11.71 -7.82 4.47
CA TYR A 120 -12.74 -7.79 3.44
C TYR A 120 -13.72 -6.63 3.66
N ASN A 121 -14.19 -6.44 4.89
CA ASN A 121 -15.11 -5.35 5.23
C ASN A 121 -14.46 -3.96 5.03
N ILE A 122 -13.19 -3.78 5.45
CA ILE A 122 -12.44 -2.54 5.25
C ILE A 122 -12.33 -2.22 3.75
N PHE A 123 -12.01 -3.24 2.95
CA PHE A 123 -11.79 -3.08 1.51
C PHE A 123 -13.06 -2.91 0.68
N THR A 124 -14.24 -3.18 1.26
CA THR A 124 -15.52 -3.11 0.53
C THR A 124 -16.50 -2.08 1.09
N ALA A 125 -16.40 -1.68 2.35
CA ALA A 125 -17.43 -0.87 3.01
C ALA A 125 -17.56 0.56 2.44
N ASN A 126 -16.45 1.22 2.09
CA ASN A 126 -16.42 2.59 1.58
C ASN A 126 -15.44 2.73 0.40
N SER A 127 -15.28 1.67 -0.37
CA SER A 127 -14.32 1.56 -1.46
C SER A 127 -15.05 1.29 -2.77
N ASP A 128 -14.47 1.72 -3.89
CA ASP A 128 -14.90 1.28 -5.22
C ASP A 128 -14.16 -0.01 -5.54
N THR A 129 -14.91 -1.11 -5.68
CA THR A 129 -14.36 -2.44 -5.93
C THR A 129 -15.36 -3.33 -6.66
N ASP A 130 -14.87 -4.22 -7.48
CA ASP A 130 -15.62 -5.30 -8.10
C ASP A 130 -15.47 -6.66 -7.36
N TRP A 131 -14.66 -6.69 -6.28
CA TRP A 131 -14.46 -7.88 -5.46
C TRP A 131 -15.72 -8.21 -4.65
N THR A 132 -16.38 -9.31 -5.00
CA THR A 132 -17.68 -9.68 -4.42
C THR A 132 -17.55 -10.58 -3.19
N SER A 133 -18.59 -10.58 -2.35
CA SER A 133 -18.63 -11.49 -1.19
C SER A 133 -18.68 -12.98 -1.56
N ALA A 134 -19.12 -13.31 -2.76
CA ALA A 134 -19.10 -14.68 -3.26
C ALA A 134 -17.67 -15.11 -3.57
N GLN A 135 -16.92 -14.29 -4.31
CA GLN A 135 -15.49 -14.52 -4.58
C GLN A 135 -14.68 -14.63 -3.27
N TYR A 136 -14.85 -13.67 -2.36
CA TYR A 136 -14.17 -13.73 -1.07
C TYR A 136 -14.40 -15.02 -0.29
N LYS A 137 -15.65 -15.53 -0.27
CA LYS A 137 -15.97 -16.79 0.42
C LYS A 137 -15.28 -18.00 -0.20
N GLU A 138 -15.15 -18.03 -1.53
CA GLU A 138 -14.43 -19.08 -2.24
C GLU A 138 -12.92 -18.98 -1.99
N GLU A 139 -12.37 -17.77 -2.00
CA GLU A 139 -10.94 -17.50 -1.87
C GLU A 139 -10.42 -17.61 -0.43
N LYS A 140 -11.29 -17.38 0.56
CA LYS A 140 -10.90 -17.31 1.97
C LYS A 140 -10.14 -18.54 2.48
N SER A 141 -10.49 -19.74 2.01
CA SER A 141 -9.77 -20.97 2.39
C SER A 141 -8.37 -20.99 1.78
N TYR A 142 -8.23 -20.59 0.51
CA TYR A 142 -6.93 -20.51 -0.16
C TYR A 142 -6.02 -19.45 0.48
N LEU A 143 -6.58 -18.29 0.86
CA LEU A 143 -5.82 -17.26 1.59
C LEU A 143 -5.28 -17.80 2.90
N LYS A 144 -6.07 -18.58 3.66
CA LYS A 144 -5.60 -19.22 4.89
C LYS A 144 -4.47 -20.21 4.64
N ASP A 145 -4.61 -21.04 3.61
CA ASP A 145 -3.58 -22.01 3.25
C ASP A 145 -2.29 -21.33 2.78
N MET A 146 -2.39 -20.22 2.05
CA MET A 146 -1.22 -19.41 1.67
C MET A 146 -0.52 -18.78 2.88
N LEU A 147 -1.29 -18.24 3.83
CA LEU A 147 -0.75 -17.66 5.06
C LEU A 147 0.00 -18.69 5.91
N ASP A 148 -0.40 -19.97 5.88
CA ASP A 148 0.29 -21.05 6.60
C ASP A 148 1.65 -21.43 6.01
N GLN A 149 1.95 -20.98 4.79
CA GLN A 149 3.22 -21.32 4.12
C GLN A 149 4.36 -20.37 4.49
N ASN A 150 4.14 -19.37 5.33
CA ASN A 150 5.14 -18.38 5.76
C ASN A 150 5.91 -17.75 4.57
N LEU A 151 5.16 -17.30 3.59
CA LEU A 151 5.70 -16.70 2.37
C LEU A 151 6.09 -15.24 2.59
N THR A 152 6.95 -14.74 1.72
CA THR A 152 7.20 -13.30 1.48
C THR A 152 6.79 -12.98 0.04
N PRO A 153 5.47 -12.86 -0.24
CA PRO A 153 4.94 -12.94 -1.60
C PRO A 153 5.13 -11.66 -2.41
N ALA A 154 5.51 -10.56 -1.78
CA ALA A 154 5.62 -9.27 -2.45
C ALA A 154 7.07 -8.83 -2.60
N GLU A 155 7.38 -8.30 -3.78
CA GLU A 155 8.63 -7.61 -4.11
C GLU A 155 8.30 -6.31 -4.84
N ALA A 156 8.96 -5.20 -4.45
CA ALA A 156 8.78 -3.93 -5.12
C ALA A 156 9.61 -3.87 -6.40
N LEU A 157 8.94 -3.66 -7.53
CA LEU A 157 9.59 -3.38 -8.79
C LEU A 157 9.34 -1.92 -9.17
N VAL A 158 10.41 -1.17 -9.37
CA VAL A 158 10.35 0.18 -9.92
C VAL A 158 10.78 0.10 -11.38
N PRO A 159 9.87 0.32 -12.34
CA PRO A 159 10.23 0.30 -13.76
C PRO A 159 11.29 1.36 -14.06
N GLU A 160 12.27 1.00 -14.88
CA GLU A 160 13.22 1.98 -15.42
C GLU A 160 12.50 2.90 -16.42
N GLY A 161 12.72 4.21 -16.30
CA GLY A 161 12.12 5.19 -17.19
C GLY A 161 12.43 6.62 -16.76
N GLU A 162 12.00 7.56 -17.57
CA GLU A 162 12.16 8.99 -17.33
C GLU A 162 10.79 9.69 -17.37
N TRP A 163 10.62 10.71 -16.52
CA TRP A 163 9.45 11.58 -16.58
C TRP A 163 9.52 12.46 -17.80
N THR A 164 8.45 12.53 -18.57
CA THR A 164 8.34 13.48 -19.68
C THR A 164 7.82 14.81 -19.19
N ASP A 165 7.99 15.87 -20.00
CA ASP A 165 7.48 17.22 -19.70
C ASP A 165 5.96 17.24 -19.48
N ASP A 166 5.22 16.29 -20.06
CA ASP A 166 3.78 16.11 -19.88
C ASP A 166 3.41 15.37 -18.59
N SER A 167 4.37 15.15 -17.68
CA SER A 167 4.19 14.37 -16.45
C SER A 167 3.77 12.89 -16.68
N HIS A 168 4.07 12.35 -17.84
CA HIS A 168 3.92 10.94 -18.15
C HIS A 168 5.25 10.22 -17.94
N PHE A 169 5.18 9.00 -17.39
CA PHE A 169 6.34 8.12 -17.28
C PHE A 169 6.48 7.31 -18.57
N LYS A 170 7.69 7.20 -19.10
CA LYS A 170 8.02 6.40 -20.27
C LYS A 170 9.04 5.34 -19.95
#